data_551ae1b2cab333c19928a1b34f74ea95
#
_entry.id   551ae1b2cab333c19928a1b34f74ea95
#
_cell.length_a   1.000
_cell.length_b   1.000
_cell.length_c   1.000
_cell.angle_alpha   90.00
_cell.angle_beta   90.00
_cell.angle_gamma   90.00
#
_symmetry.space_group_name_H-M   'P 1'
#
loop_
_entity.id
_entity.type
_entity.pdbx_description
1 polymer ?
#
loop_
_entity_poly.entity_id
_entity_poly.type
_entity_poly.pdbx_seq_one_letter_code
_entity_poly.pdbx_strand_id
1 'polypeptide(L)'
;MNHEYWLTAAAKIEPETRPHIGGRFVDARSGLTFDSVSPRDGSVIAQVSAGGKEDVNEAVRAARAAFDSGVWRELPPKERKRIMLRWAELIVANAEELALLDTLEMGKPIGEAIRVDATKAAETIAWYAETIDKTYDEVAPAPGDALALITREPLGVIGAVVPWNYALLIASWKLAPAIATGNSVVLKPAEQTSMTALVLSRLATEAGLPDGVLNVVPGLGEVAGQALGRHPDVDKIAFTGSAEVARLFQVYAGESNGKQVAVEAGGKSPQLVLADADLTAAASAIAWGIFYNAGQTCNAGSRVIVHNSVRDRLLDEIVKVTRETFKVGDPLDPATVMGPIVDSAQLAKVLGYVRTGVAQGARVVIGGDVLDGNYMAPTVLADVSNEDTVAREEIFGPVLAVIGFDGDADEGVRLANDTDFGLAASVWTRDISVAHKVARRLRAGTVWVNTFDASDVITPFGGFKATGAGRDKSLHALDAYTAVKTTWIDLT
;
A
#
# COMPACT_ATOMS: atom_id res chain seq x y z
N MET A 1 22.24 -9.47 -12.26
CA MET A 1 21.46 -9.82 -13.47
C MET A 1 21.41 -8.60 -14.37
N ASN A 2 21.54 -8.75 -15.68
CA ASN A 2 21.48 -7.65 -16.66
C ASN A 2 20.11 -7.61 -17.37
N HIS A 3 19.90 -6.65 -18.24
CA HIS A 3 18.65 -6.45 -18.98
C HIS A 3 18.27 -7.68 -19.84
N GLU A 4 19.24 -8.27 -20.56
CA GLU A 4 19.04 -9.47 -21.40
C GLU A 4 18.56 -10.69 -20.60
N TYR A 5 19.07 -10.86 -19.38
CA TYR A 5 18.60 -11.88 -18.45
C TYR A 5 17.10 -11.72 -18.17
N TRP A 6 16.66 -10.50 -17.81
CA TRP A 6 15.27 -10.23 -17.47
C TRP A 6 14.33 -10.31 -18.68
N LEU A 7 14.77 -9.89 -19.86
CA LEU A 7 14.01 -10.10 -21.10
C LEU A 7 13.80 -11.59 -21.38
N THR A 8 14.84 -12.39 -21.19
CA THR A 8 14.76 -13.85 -21.37
C THR A 8 13.87 -14.52 -20.35
N ALA A 9 13.92 -14.08 -19.10
CA ALA A 9 13.05 -14.57 -18.02
C ALA A 9 11.57 -14.20 -18.27
N ALA A 10 11.31 -12.95 -18.68
CA ALA A 10 9.97 -12.48 -19.02
C ALA A 10 9.33 -13.27 -20.17
N ALA A 11 10.12 -13.63 -21.17
CA ALA A 11 9.63 -14.41 -22.31
C ALA A 11 9.30 -15.88 -21.99
N LYS A 12 9.73 -16.38 -20.82
CA LYS A 12 9.56 -17.78 -20.40
C LYS A 12 8.61 -17.95 -19.22
N ILE A 13 8.16 -16.85 -18.62
CA ILE A 13 7.32 -16.93 -17.43
C ILE A 13 5.94 -17.49 -17.81
N GLU A 14 5.49 -18.47 -17.07
CA GLU A 14 4.15 -19.07 -17.18
C GLU A 14 3.44 -18.89 -15.82
N PRO A 15 2.81 -17.74 -15.58
CA PRO A 15 2.24 -17.45 -14.28
C PRO A 15 0.97 -18.26 -14.01
N GLU A 16 0.73 -18.60 -12.75
CA GLU A 16 -0.58 -19.07 -12.32
C GLU A 16 -1.61 -17.94 -12.38
N THR A 17 -2.81 -18.24 -12.85
CA THR A 17 -3.86 -17.25 -13.12
C THR A 17 -5.21 -17.61 -12.48
N ARG A 18 -5.30 -18.78 -11.81
CA ARG A 18 -6.54 -19.28 -11.20
C ARG A 18 -6.66 -18.89 -9.74
N PRO A 19 -7.87 -18.72 -9.21
CA PRO A 19 -8.09 -18.55 -7.78
C PRO A 19 -7.40 -19.63 -6.94
N HIS A 20 -6.85 -19.26 -5.81
CA HIS A 20 -6.30 -20.18 -4.81
C HIS A 20 -7.30 -20.30 -3.65
N ILE A 21 -8.00 -21.40 -3.55
CA ILE A 21 -9.06 -21.61 -2.56
C ILE A 21 -8.87 -22.98 -1.88
N GLY A 22 -8.89 -22.98 -0.56
CA GLY A 22 -8.76 -24.22 0.22
C GLY A 22 -7.45 -24.94 -0.03
N GLY A 23 -6.32 -24.19 -0.14
CA GLY A 23 -4.98 -24.73 -0.32
C GLY A 23 -4.60 -25.17 -1.73
N ARG A 24 -5.45 -24.91 -2.75
CA ARG A 24 -5.21 -25.34 -4.14
C ARG A 24 -5.71 -24.32 -5.15
N PHE A 25 -5.14 -24.35 -6.35
CA PHE A 25 -5.66 -23.60 -7.48
C PHE A 25 -6.89 -24.29 -8.08
N VAL A 26 -7.92 -23.50 -8.35
CA VAL A 26 -9.21 -23.96 -8.88
C VAL A 26 -9.66 -23.08 -10.05
N ASP A 27 -10.42 -23.62 -10.97
CA ASP A 27 -11.00 -22.82 -12.04
C ASP A 27 -12.11 -21.92 -11.50
N ALA A 28 -12.18 -20.67 -11.97
CA ALA A 28 -13.29 -19.78 -11.62
C ALA A 28 -14.61 -20.32 -12.12
N ARG A 29 -15.65 -20.23 -11.30
CA ARG A 29 -16.99 -20.79 -11.61
C ARG A 29 -17.63 -20.19 -12.86
N SER A 30 -17.33 -18.94 -13.14
CA SER A 30 -17.84 -18.24 -14.34
C SER A 30 -17.17 -18.71 -15.64
N GLY A 31 -15.95 -19.26 -15.57
CA GLY A 31 -15.08 -19.50 -16.72
C GLY A 31 -14.62 -18.21 -17.45
N LEU A 32 -14.95 -17.03 -16.90
CA LEU A 32 -14.53 -15.74 -17.46
C LEU A 32 -13.08 -15.42 -17.08
N THR A 33 -12.43 -14.67 -17.94
CA THR A 33 -11.07 -14.14 -17.72
C THR A 33 -11.00 -12.67 -18.06
N PHE A 34 -9.93 -12.01 -17.63
CA PHE A 34 -9.52 -10.69 -18.07
C PHE A 34 -8.03 -10.68 -18.41
N ASP A 35 -7.64 -9.76 -19.29
CA ASP A 35 -6.26 -9.62 -19.69
C ASP A 35 -5.45 -8.93 -18.58
N SER A 36 -4.34 -9.55 -18.15
CA SER A 36 -3.26 -8.84 -17.48
C SER A 36 -2.34 -8.27 -18.57
N VAL A 37 -2.27 -6.93 -18.63
CA VAL A 37 -1.56 -6.20 -19.71
C VAL A 37 -0.35 -5.50 -19.14
N SER A 38 0.82 -5.75 -19.74
CA SER A 38 2.05 -5.07 -19.33
C SER A 38 2.04 -3.59 -19.71
N PRO A 39 2.23 -2.66 -18.76
CA PRO A 39 2.37 -1.24 -19.08
C PRO A 39 3.65 -0.93 -19.85
N ARG A 40 4.61 -1.84 -19.85
CA ARG A 40 5.90 -1.71 -20.54
C ARG A 40 5.74 -1.53 -22.05
N ASP A 41 4.90 -2.35 -22.66
CA ASP A 41 4.76 -2.44 -24.13
C ASP A 41 3.33 -2.75 -24.61
N GLY A 42 2.37 -2.83 -23.70
CA GLY A 42 0.98 -3.14 -24.01
C GLY A 42 0.70 -4.61 -24.34
N SER A 43 1.69 -5.50 -24.17
CA SER A 43 1.51 -6.94 -24.40
C SER A 43 0.64 -7.58 -23.32
N VAL A 44 -0.16 -8.57 -23.70
CA VAL A 44 -0.90 -9.41 -22.76
C VAL A 44 0.07 -10.38 -22.11
N ILE A 45 0.20 -10.32 -20.79
CA ILE A 45 1.06 -11.23 -20.01
C ILE A 45 0.35 -12.58 -19.85
N ALA A 46 -0.92 -12.54 -19.42
CA ALA A 46 -1.73 -13.74 -19.20
C ALA A 46 -3.23 -13.41 -19.20
N GLN A 47 -4.05 -14.44 -19.35
CA GLN A 47 -5.50 -14.42 -19.12
C GLN A 47 -5.76 -14.83 -17.67
N VAL A 48 -6.10 -13.89 -16.81
CA VAL A 48 -6.38 -14.14 -15.39
C VAL A 48 -7.84 -14.46 -15.18
N SER A 49 -8.13 -15.45 -14.35
CA SER A 49 -9.51 -15.84 -14.01
C SER A 49 -10.29 -14.70 -13.37
N ALA A 50 -11.47 -14.38 -13.90
CA ALA A 50 -12.37 -13.39 -13.32
C ALA A 50 -13.28 -14.06 -12.27
N GLY A 51 -12.76 -14.20 -11.04
CA GLY A 51 -13.52 -14.72 -9.90
C GLY A 51 -14.76 -13.87 -9.64
N GLY A 52 -15.89 -14.54 -9.47
CA GLY A 52 -17.20 -13.95 -9.24
C GLY A 52 -17.69 -14.12 -7.81
N LYS A 53 -18.97 -13.85 -7.61
CA LYS A 53 -19.62 -13.99 -6.29
C LYS A 53 -19.54 -15.43 -5.75
N GLU A 54 -19.67 -16.41 -6.62
CA GLU A 54 -19.64 -17.85 -6.27
C GLU A 54 -18.24 -18.25 -5.79
N ASP A 55 -17.18 -17.75 -6.42
CA ASP A 55 -15.78 -18.00 -6.02
C ASP A 55 -15.46 -17.34 -4.68
N VAL A 56 -15.94 -16.11 -4.48
CA VAL A 56 -15.84 -15.42 -3.18
C VAL A 56 -16.58 -16.21 -2.10
N ASN A 57 -17.80 -16.69 -2.36
CA ASN A 57 -18.54 -17.52 -1.41
C ASN A 57 -17.81 -18.83 -1.08
N GLU A 58 -17.16 -19.47 -2.06
CA GLU A 58 -16.35 -20.67 -1.83
C GLU A 58 -15.10 -20.37 -0.98
N ALA A 59 -14.40 -19.27 -1.29
CA ALA A 59 -13.23 -18.82 -0.54
C ALA A 59 -13.59 -18.46 0.92
N VAL A 60 -14.69 -17.74 1.13
CA VAL A 60 -15.17 -17.39 2.49
C VAL A 60 -15.60 -18.64 3.26
N ARG A 61 -16.27 -19.60 2.62
CA ARG A 61 -16.61 -20.89 3.27
C ARG A 61 -15.35 -21.66 3.67
N ALA A 62 -14.33 -21.73 2.80
CA ALA A 62 -13.06 -22.37 3.13
C ALA A 62 -12.35 -21.66 4.30
N ALA A 63 -12.33 -20.32 4.29
CA ALA A 63 -11.74 -19.52 5.36
C ALA A 63 -12.50 -19.72 6.68
N ARG A 64 -13.84 -19.73 6.66
CA ARG A 64 -14.68 -19.96 7.83
C ARG A 64 -14.49 -21.36 8.40
N ALA A 65 -14.47 -22.37 7.55
CA ALA A 65 -14.23 -23.76 7.99
C ALA A 65 -12.83 -23.91 8.63
N ALA A 66 -11.79 -23.31 8.06
CA ALA A 66 -10.44 -23.32 8.65
C ALA A 66 -10.40 -22.59 10.00
N PHE A 67 -11.07 -21.46 10.12
CA PHE A 67 -11.15 -20.70 11.38
C PHE A 67 -11.91 -21.48 12.46
N ASP A 68 -13.11 -21.98 12.16
CA ASP A 68 -13.99 -22.63 13.12
C ASP A 68 -13.41 -23.99 13.61
N SER A 69 -12.68 -24.70 12.73
CA SER A 69 -12.00 -25.96 13.10
C SER A 69 -10.82 -25.76 14.06
N GLY A 70 -10.33 -24.53 14.21
CA GLY A 70 -9.15 -24.25 15.03
C GLY A 70 -7.82 -24.69 14.41
N VAL A 71 -7.80 -25.21 13.19
CA VAL A 71 -6.61 -25.83 12.55
C VAL A 71 -5.39 -24.92 12.53
N TRP A 72 -5.57 -23.59 12.56
CA TRP A 72 -4.51 -22.60 12.65
C TRP A 72 -4.43 -21.93 14.02
N ARG A 73 -5.54 -21.36 14.51
CA ARG A 73 -5.53 -20.56 15.76
C ARG A 73 -5.19 -21.36 17.00
N GLU A 74 -5.48 -22.67 17.00
CA GLU A 74 -5.24 -23.56 18.15
C GLU A 74 -3.87 -24.26 18.06
N LEU A 75 -3.12 -24.10 16.95
CA LEU A 75 -1.74 -24.54 16.89
C LEU A 75 -0.90 -23.83 17.95
N PRO A 76 0.06 -24.55 18.60
CA PRO A 76 0.99 -23.93 19.52
C PRO A 76 1.65 -22.68 18.87
N PRO A 77 1.81 -21.57 19.62
CA PRO A 77 2.42 -20.35 19.09
C PRO A 77 3.77 -20.58 18.39
N LYS A 78 4.58 -21.51 18.91
CA LYS A 78 5.86 -21.89 18.31
C LYS A 78 5.71 -22.48 16.91
N GLU A 79 4.69 -23.26 16.66
CA GLU A 79 4.44 -23.87 15.35
C GLU A 79 3.92 -22.85 14.34
N ARG A 80 2.97 -21.99 14.75
CA ARG A 80 2.51 -20.89 13.90
C ARG A 80 3.66 -19.98 13.49
N LYS A 81 4.50 -19.61 14.44
CA LYS A 81 5.72 -18.81 14.21
C LYS A 81 6.64 -19.51 13.21
N ARG A 82 6.94 -20.80 13.38
CA ARG A 82 7.81 -21.56 12.47
C ARG A 82 7.27 -21.56 11.03
N ILE A 83 5.97 -21.75 10.87
CA ILE A 83 5.32 -21.77 9.54
C ILE A 83 5.44 -20.39 8.87
N MET A 84 5.14 -19.31 9.60
CA MET A 84 5.24 -17.96 9.02
C MET A 84 6.69 -17.55 8.70
N LEU A 85 7.67 -17.93 9.53
CA LEU A 85 9.09 -17.72 9.22
C LEU A 85 9.51 -18.50 7.97
N ARG A 86 9.03 -19.75 7.82
CA ARG A 86 9.27 -20.53 6.60
C ARG A 86 8.64 -19.88 5.37
N TRP A 87 7.46 -19.28 5.51
CA TRP A 87 6.83 -18.54 4.43
C TRP A 87 7.68 -17.33 4.00
N ALA A 88 8.20 -16.56 4.94
CA ALA A 88 9.12 -15.45 4.66
C ALA A 88 10.40 -15.93 3.93
N GLU A 89 11.00 -17.04 4.36
CA GLU A 89 12.16 -17.65 3.69
C GLU A 89 11.84 -18.04 2.24
N LEU A 90 10.66 -18.62 1.99
CA LEU A 90 10.22 -18.99 0.65
C LEU A 90 10.00 -17.77 -0.26
N ILE A 91 9.48 -16.66 0.29
CA ILE A 91 9.36 -15.40 -0.45
C ILE A 91 10.75 -14.89 -0.88
N VAL A 92 11.73 -14.90 0.02
CA VAL A 92 13.11 -14.53 -0.32
C VAL A 92 13.70 -15.44 -1.39
N ALA A 93 13.47 -16.76 -1.27
CA ALA A 93 13.96 -17.75 -2.25
C ALA A 93 13.31 -17.61 -3.64
N ASN A 94 12.12 -17.02 -3.72
CA ASN A 94 11.37 -16.77 -4.96
C ASN A 94 11.30 -15.27 -5.33
N ALA A 95 12.22 -14.45 -4.80
CA ALA A 95 12.19 -13.00 -5.00
C ALA A 95 12.31 -12.59 -6.47
N GLU A 96 13.01 -13.35 -7.29
CA GLU A 96 13.15 -13.08 -8.73
C GLU A 96 11.81 -13.29 -9.48
N GLU A 97 11.09 -14.39 -9.21
CA GLU A 97 9.76 -14.65 -9.79
C GLU A 97 8.77 -13.56 -9.38
N LEU A 98 8.71 -13.25 -8.09
CA LEU A 98 7.80 -12.23 -7.54
C LEU A 98 8.08 -10.84 -8.12
N ALA A 99 9.35 -10.44 -8.16
CA ALA A 99 9.75 -9.14 -8.69
C ALA A 99 9.51 -9.04 -10.20
N LEU A 100 9.76 -10.12 -10.94
CA LEU A 100 9.50 -10.14 -12.38
C LEU A 100 8.02 -9.97 -12.68
N LEU A 101 7.13 -10.67 -11.95
CA LEU A 101 5.69 -10.51 -12.08
C LEU A 101 5.26 -9.08 -11.75
N ASP A 102 5.71 -8.52 -10.61
CA ASP A 102 5.38 -7.15 -10.21
C ASP A 102 5.84 -6.13 -11.28
N THR A 103 7.05 -6.32 -11.84
CA THR A 103 7.57 -5.48 -12.93
C THR A 103 6.72 -5.59 -14.19
N LEU A 104 6.31 -6.79 -14.57
CA LEU A 104 5.51 -7.01 -15.78
C LEU A 104 4.09 -6.47 -15.62
N GLU A 105 3.47 -6.67 -14.45
CA GLU A 105 2.09 -6.30 -14.17
C GLU A 105 1.89 -4.78 -13.96
N MET A 106 2.84 -4.10 -13.26
CA MET A 106 2.64 -2.68 -12.91
C MET A 106 3.72 -1.73 -13.44
N GLY A 107 4.79 -2.25 -14.05
CA GLY A 107 5.87 -1.43 -14.62
C GLY A 107 6.91 -0.90 -13.64
N LYS A 108 6.95 -1.41 -12.41
CA LYS A 108 7.99 -1.05 -11.44
C LYS A 108 9.35 -1.50 -11.92
N PRO A 109 10.42 -0.66 -11.83
CA PRO A 109 11.77 -1.10 -12.18
C PRO A 109 12.19 -2.35 -11.40
N ILE A 110 12.73 -3.34 -12.09
CA ILE A 110 13.03 -4.68 -11.55
C ILE A 110 13.92 -4.63 -10.30
N GLY A 111 14.88 -3.72 -10.26
CA GLY A 111 15.75 -3.54 -9.08
C GLY A 111 14.96 -3.11 -7.85
N GLU A 112 13.94 -2.28 -8.03
CA GLU A 112 13.07 -1.81 -6.95
C GLU A 112 12.07 -2.89 -6.53
N ALA A 113 11.49 -3.64 -7.47
CA ALA A 113 10.60 -4.75 -7.17
C ALA A 113 11.28 -5.81 -6.29
N ILE A 114 12.56 -6.13 -6.56
CA ILE A 114 13.36 -7.03 -5.70
C ILE A 114 13.61 -6.39 -4.33
N ARG A 115 14.15 -5.17 -4.32
CA ARG A 115 14.65 -4.52 -3.11
C ARG A 115 13.52 -4.13 -2.15
N VAL A 116 12.39 -3.68 -2.68
CA VAL A 116 11.28 -3.16 -1.90
C VAL A 116 10.18 -4.20 -1.77
N ASP A 117 9.57 -4.64 -2.87
CA ASP A 117 8.35 -5.42 -2.75
C ASP A 117 8.62 -6.83 -2.21
N ALA A 118 9.51 -7.61 -2.82
CA ALA A 118 9.77 -8.98 -2.37
C ALA A 118 10.48 -9.01 -1.01
N THR A 119 11.55 -8.19 -0.84
CA THR A 119 12.33 -8.19 0.40
C THR A 119 11.52 -7.67 1.58
N LYS A 120 10.82 -6.54 1.43
CA LYS A 120 10.05 -5.95 2.53
C LYS A 120 8.78 -6.73 2.86
N ALA A 121 8.18 -7.43 1.89
CA ALA A 121 7.09 -8.36 2.17
C ALA A 121 7.55 -9.52 3.05
N ALA A 122 8.70 -10.14 2.71
CA ALA A 122 9.30 -11.20 3.53
C ALA A 122 9.66 -10.71 4.94
N GLU A 123 10.31 -9.54 5.05
CA GLU A 123 10.63 -8.91 6.33
C GLU A 123 9.37 -8.67 7.18
N THR A 124 8.29 -8.19 6.56
CA THR A 124 7.01 -7.94 7.25
C THR A 124 6.43 -9.24 7.81
N ILE A 125 6.38 -10.30 7.00
CA ILE A 125 5.84 -11.60 7.44
C ILE A 125 6.70 -12.18 8.57
N ALA A 126 8.04 -12.11 8.45
CA ALA A 126 8.94 -12.57 9.49
C ALA A 126 8.77 -11.77 10.80
N TRP A 127 8.62 -10.43 10.68
CA TRP A 127 8.44 -9.58 11.84
C TRP A 127 7.16 -9.91 12.62
N TYR A 128 6.03 -10.10 11.92
CA TYR A 128 4.78 -10.51 12.59
C TYR A 128 4.83 -11.95 13.10
N ALA A 129 5.56 -12.86 12.45
CA ALA A 129 5.83 -14.19 13.00
C ALA A 129 6.50 -14.10 14.38
N GLU A 130 7.45 -13.17 14.54
CA GLU A 130 8.15 -12.93 15.81
C GLU A 130 7.24 -12.34 16.90
N THR A 131 6.08 -11.75 16.57
CA THR A 131 5.15 -11.20 17.56
C THR A 131 4.26 -12.25 18.22
N ILE A 132 4.08 -13.42 17.59
CA ILE A 132 3.11 -14.44 18.01
C ILE A 132 3.31 -14.89 19.46
N ASP A 133 4.56 -15.02 19.90
CA ASP A 133 4.93 -15.45 21.26
C ASP A 133 5.33 -14.29 22.18
N LYS A 134 5.04 -13.04 21.79
CA LYS A 134 5.41 -11.82 22.52
C LYS A 134 4.23 -10.89 22.82
N THR A 135 3.04 -11.22 22.32
CA THR A 135 1.80 -10.51 22.63
C THR A 135 1.10 -11.23 23.76
N TYR A 136 0.96 -10.56 24.92
CA TYR A 136 0.38 -11.15 26.12
C TYR A 136 -1.04 -10.67 26.34
N ASP A 137 -1.83 -11.54 26.97
CA ASP A 137 -3.10 -11.20 27.57
C ASP A 137 -2.91 -10.54 28.95
N GLU A 138 -3.98 -10.00 29.53
CA GLU A 138 -3.92 -9.20 30.75
C GLU A 138 -4.77 -9.80 31.86
N VAL A 139 -4.36 -9.57 33.11
CA VAL A 139 -5.16 -9.83 34.31
C VAL A 139 -5.56 -8.50 34.90
N ALA A 140 -6.87 -8.20 34.90
CA ALA A 140 -7.38 -6.94 35.45
C ALA A 140 -7.44 -7.01 37.00
N PRO A 141 -7.26 -5.88 37.70
CA PRO A 141 -7.51 -5.80 39.14
C PRO A 141 -8.97 -6.18 39.46
N ALA A 142 -9.17 -7.17 40.33
CA ALA A 142 -10.46 -7.66 40.76
C ALA A 142 -10.46 -7.84 42.29
N PRO A 143 -11.64 -7.94 42.96
CA PRO A 143 -11.73 -8.36 44.38
C PRO A 143 -11.03 -9.68 44.60
N GLY A 144 -10.58 -9.96 45.86
CA GLY A 144 -9.80 -11.16 46.17
C GLY A 144 -10.54 -12.49 45.97
N ASP A 145 -11.85 -12.45 45.81
CA ASP A 145 -12.74 -13.56 45.52
C ASP A 145 -13.14 -13.67 44.05
N ALA A 146 -12.45 -12.93 43.16
CA ALA A 146 -12.68 -12.96 41.71
C ALA A 146 -11.36 -12.94 40.94
N LEU A 147 -11.37 -13.50 39.71
CA LEU A 147 -10.28 -13.39 38.74
C LEU A 147 -10.87 -12.84 37.41
N ALA A 148 -10.32 -11.73 36.93
CA ALA A 148 -10.72 -11.14 35.68
C ALA A 148 -9.60 -11.23 34.65
N LEU A 149 -9.83 -12.01 33.61
CA LEU A 149 -8.91 -12.20 32.48
C LEU A 149 -9.37 -11.32 31.31
N ILE A 150 -8.42 -10.68 30.63
CA ILE A 150 -8.64 -9.95 29.39
C ILE A 150 -7.82 -10.60 28.29
N THR A 151 -8.49 -11.27 27.38
CA THR A 151 -7.83 -12.02 26.28
C THR A 151 -8.04 -11.34 24.94
N ARG A 152 -7.07 -11.47 24.03
CA ARG A 152 -7.18 -11.03 22.63
C ARG A 152 -7.58 -12.22 21.77
N GLU A 153 -8.79 -12.15 21.23
CA GLU A 153 -9.35 -13.21 20.37
C GLU A 153 -9.28 -12.80 18.90
N PRO A 154 -8.89 -13.69 17.98
CA PRO A 154 -8.98 -13.40 16.54
C PRO A 154 -10.43 -13.12 16.13
N LEU A 155 -10.61 -12.21 15.17
CA LEU A 155 -11.94 -11.79 14.71
C LEU A 155 -12.68 -12.88 13.93
N GLY A 156 -11.97 -13.67 13.11
CA GLY A 156 -12.57 -14.70 12.27
C GLY A 156 -12.06 -14.69 10.84
N VAL A 157 -12.91 -14.36 9.88
CA VAL A 157 -12.59 -14.25 8.46
C VAL A 157 -12.34 -12.80 8.10
N ILE A 158 -11.16 -12.51 7.60
CA ILE A 158 -10.76 -11.18 7.14
C ILE A 158 -10.84 -11.13 5.62
N GLY A 159 -11.63 -10.20 5.08
CA GLY A 159 -11.57 -9.82 3.68
C GLY A 159 -10.48 -8.77 3.47
N ALA A 160 -9.42 -9.10 2.77
CA ALA A 160 -8.34 -8.16 2.44
C ALA A 160 -8.47 -7.74 0.97
N VAL A 161 -8.44 -6.43 0.70
CA VAL A 161 -8.49 -5.88 -0.66
C VAL A 161 -7.34 -4.91 -0.83
N VAL A 162 -6.48 -5.18 -1.81
CA VAL A 162 -5.20 -4.48 -1.97
C VAL A 162 -5.07 -3.81 -3.34
N PRO A 163 -4.32 -2.70 -3.43
CA PRO A 163 -4.10 -1.97 -4.67
C PRO A 163 -2.99 -2.60 -5.51
N TRP A 164 -2.78 -2.02 -6.69
CA TRP A 164 -1.81 -2.50 -7.67
C TRP A 164 -0.38 -1.94 -7.51
N ASN A 165 -0.20 -0.80 -6.85
CA ASN A 165 1.07 -0.06 -6.87
C ASN A 165 2.21 -0.69 -6.01
N TYR A 166 1.85 -1.45 -4.99
CA TYR A 166 2.74 -2.26 -4.14
C TYR A 166 2.02 -3.56 -3.79
N ALA A 167 1.61 -4.32 -4.81
CA ALA A 167 0.72 -5.47 -4.65
C ALA A 167 1.19 -6.46 -3.59
N LEU A 168 2.44 -6.90 -3.69
CA LEU A 168 3.04 -7.86 -2.77
C LEU A 168 3.26 -7.27 -1.37
N LEU A 169 3.82 -6.06 -1.30
CA LEU A 169 4.15 -5.41 -0.03
C LEU A 169 2.89 -5.08 0.78
N ILE A 170 1.88 -4.44 0.17
CA ILE A 170 0.63 -4.09 0.87
C ILE A 170 -0.18 -5.35 1.20
N ALA A 171 -0.15 -6.39 0.36
CA ALA A 171 -0.73 -7.68 0.74
C ALA A 171 -0.08 -8.20 2.03
N SER A 172 1.24 -8.15 2.16
CA SER A 172 1.93 -8.58 3.38
C SER A 172 1.52 -7.77 4.63
N TRP A 173 1.24 -6.47 4.49
CA TRP A 173 0.77 -5.63 5.61
C TRP A 173 -0.61 -6.03 6.13
N LYS A 174 -1.46 -6.61 5.27
CA LYS A 174 -2.78 -7.11 5.67
C LYS A 174 -2.72 -8.55 6.14
N LEU A 175 -2.01 -9.40 5.40
CA LEU A 175 -1.95 -10.85 5.65
C LEU A 175 -1.17 -11.18 6.92
N ALA A 176 0.00 -10.57 7.09
CA ALA A 176 0.91 -10.96 8.18
C ALA A 176 0.30 -10.74 9.57
N PRO A 177 -0.23 -9.55 9.94
CA PRO A 177 -0.87 -9.37 11.24
C PRO A 177 -2.17 -10.18 11.39
N ALA A 178 -2.98 -10.32 10.31
CA ALA A 178 -4.21 -11.11 10.36
C ALA A 178 -3.94 -12.58 10.65
N ILE A 179 -2.97 -13.18 9.95
CA ILE A 179 -2.59 -14.59 10.12
C ILE A 179 -1.86 -14.79 11.46
N ALA A 180 -0.94 -13.90 11.83
CA ALA A 180 -0.21 -13.99 13.11
C ALA A 180 -1.16 -14.01 14.33
N THR A 181 -2.27 -13.26 14.27
CA THR A 181 -3.29 -13.23 15.32
C THR A 181 -4.28 -14.39 15.27
N GLY A 182 -4.19 -15.29 14.28
CA GLY A 182 -5.00 -16.50 14.22
C GLY A 182 -6.24 -16.43 13.33
N ASN A 183 -6.41 -15.38 12.54
CA ASN A 183 -7.51 -15.27 11.59
C ASN A 183 -7.27 -16.08 10.31
N SER A 184 -8.35 -16.33 9.56
CA SER A 184 -8.31 -16.77 8.16
C SER A 184 -8.58 -15.59 7.25
N VAL A 185 -8.02 -15.60 6.03
CA VAL A 185 -8.06 -14.46 5.12
C VAL A 185 -8.55 -14.86 3.73
N VAL A 186 -9.39 -14.00 3.14
CA VAL A 186 -9.71 -14.00 1.72
C VAL A 186 -9.13 -12.72 1.12
N LEU A 187 -8.11 -12.85 0.28
CA LEU A 187 -7.44 -11.74 -0.40
C LEU A 187 -8.01 -11.53 -1.80
N LYS A 188 -8.44 -10.31 -2.11
CA LYS A 188 -8.76 -9.86 -3.46
C LYS A 188 -7.66 -8.89 -3.92
N PRO A 189 -6.74 -9.30 -4.81
CA PRO A 189 -5.76 -8.39 -5.41
C PRO A 189 -6.40 -7.45 -6.42
N ALA A 190 -5.69 -6.37 -6.78
CA ALA A 190 -6.11 -5.52 -7.90
C ALA A 190 -6.07 -6.30 -9.24
N GLU A 191 -6.89 -5.89 -10.19
CA GLU A 191 -6.97 -6.52 -11.51
C GLU A 191 -5.64 -6.43 -12.26
N GLN A 192 -4.95 -5.31 -12.12
CA GLN A 192 -3.66 -5.06 -12.76
C GLN A 192 -2.55 -5.97 -12.23
N THR A 193 -2.62 -6.42 -10.95
CA THR A 193 -1.52 -7.10 -10.27
C THR A 193 -2.01 -8.29 -9.46
N SER A 194 -2.57 -9.28 -10.13
CA SER A 194 -3.14 -10.45 -9.48
C SER A 194 -2.14 -11.59 -9.25
N MET A 195 -1.14 -11.72 -10.11
CA MET A 195 -0.32 -12.92 -10.19
C MET A 195 0.68 -13.03 -9.02
N THR A 196 1.24 -11.91 -8.56
CA THR A 196 2.10 -11.90 -7.36
C THR A 196 1.37 -12.42 -6.12
N ALA A 197 0.07 -12.12 -5.96
CA ALA A 197 -0.74 -12.61 -4.84
C ALA A 197 -1.00 -14.12 -4.92
N LEU A 198 -1.11 -14.68 -6.12
CA LEU A 198 -1.26 -16.12 -6.35
C LEU A 198 0.03 -16.86 -6.00
N VAL A 199 1.20 -16.34 -6.39
CA VAL A 199 2.49 -16.90 -5.96
C VAL A 199 2.61 -16.83 -4.44
N LEU A 200 2.26 -15.71 -3.80
CA LEU A 200 2.32 -15.54 -2.36
C LEU A 200 1.49 -16.61 -1.61
N SER A 201 0.29 -16.94 -2.14
CA SER A 201 -0.56 -17.99 -1.54
C SER A 201 0.00 -19.41 -1.76
N ARG A 202 0.59 -19.69 -2.92
CA ARG A 202 1.31 -20.95 -3.18
C ARG A 202 2.43 -21.15 -2.16
N LEU A 203 3.25 -20.13 -1.97
CA LEU A 203 4.36 -20.17 -1.02
C LEU A 203 3.90 -20.32 0.44
N ALA A 204 2.74 -19.76 0.81
CA ALA A 204 2.14 -19.96 2.13
C ALA A 204 1.75 -21.43 2.36
N THR A 205 1.11 -22.06 1.38
CA THR A 205 0.77 -23.50 1.43
C THR A 205 2.02 -24.35 1.49
N GLU A 206 3.05 -24.05 0.70
CA GLU A 206 4.35 -24.75 0.72
C GLU A 206 5.07 -24.61 2.08
N ALA A 207 4.90 -23.48 2.75
CA ALA A 207 5.42 -23.26 4.11
C ALA A 207 4.72 -24.10 5.17
N GLY A 208 3.54 -24.65 4.86
CA GLY A 208 2.72 -25.46 5.76
C GLY A 208 1.58 -24.66 6.41
N LEU A 209 1.20 -23.50 5.86
CA LEU A 209 -0.03 -22.82 6.28
C LEU A 209 -1.23 -23.71 5.95
N PRO A 210 -2.11 -24.04 6.92
CA PRO A 210 -3.21 -24.97 6.68
C PRO A 210 -4.19 -24.50 5.59
N ASP A 211 -4.77 -25.47 4.88
CA ASP A 211 -5.74 -25.22 3.81
C ASP A 211 -6.90 -24.32 4.30
N GLY A 212 -7.25 -23.32 3.51
CA GLY A 212 -8.33 -22.38 3.82
C GLY A 212 -7.92 -21.20 4.72
N VAL A 213 -6.77 -21.22 5.39
CA VAL A 213 -6.30 -20.06 6.19
C VAL A 213 -6.00 -18.86 5.30
N LEU A 214 -5.44 -19.07 4.12
CA LEU A 214 -5.27 -18.04 3.10
C LEU A 214 -5.93 -18.48 1.80
N ASN A 215 -6.83 -17.63 1.27
CA ASN A 215 -7.48 -17.80 -0.02
C ASN A 215 -7.27 -16.54 -0.84
N VAL A 216 -7.07 -16.68 -2.16
CA VAL A 216 -6.87 -15.56 -3.09
C VAL A 216 -7.86 -15.67 -4.24
N VAL A 217 -8.66 -14.63 -4.45
CA VAL A 217 -9.67 -14.58 -5.52
C VAL A 217 -9.38 -13.37 -6.41
N PRO A 218 -8.68 -13.54 -7.55
CA PRO A 218 -8.58 -12.52 -8.58
C PRO A 218 -9.98 -12.22 -9.15
N GLY A 219 -10.21 -10.97 -9.56
CA GLY A 219 -11.50 -10.59 -10.13
C GLY A 219 -11.74 -9.09 -10.07
N LEU A 220 -12.76 -8.63 -10.77
CA LEU A 220 -13.09 -7.21 -10.87
C LEU A 220 -13.59 -6.65 -9.53
N GLY A 221 -13.23 -5.40 -9.23
CA GLY A 221 -13.59 -4.74 -7.97
C GLY A 221 -15.09 -4.66 -7.74
N GLU A 222 -15.84 -4.31 -8.79
CA GLU A 222 -17.30 -4.22 -8.77
C GLU A 222 -18.00 -5.58 -8.66
N VAL A 223 -17.31 -6.70 -8.90
CA VAL A 223 -17.86 -8.05 -8.79
C VAL A 223 -17.33 -8.76 -7.56
N ALA A 224 -16.06 -9.17 -7.58
CA ALA A 224 -15.43 -9.91 -6.47
C ALA A 224 -15.23 -9.05 -5.22
N GLY A 225 -14.78 -7.78 -5.40
CA GLY A 225 -14.60 -6.84 -4.30
C GLY A 225 -15.91 -6.51 -3.59
N GLN A 226 -16.97 -6.21 -4.36
CA GLN A 226 -18.30 -5.97 -3.82
C GLN A 226 -18.87 -7.20 -3.11
N ALA A 227 -18.73 -8.40 -3.72
CA ALA A 227 -19.18 -9.64 -3.12
C ALA A 227 -18.51 -9.91 -1.77
N LEU A 228 -17.18 -9.68 -1.67
CA LEU A 228 -16.42 -9.82 -0.43
C LEU A 228 -16.86 -8.79 0.62
N GLY A 229 -17.03 -7.52 0.21
CA GLY A 229 -17.47 -6.44 1.09
C GLY A 229 -18.85 -6.68 1.72
N ARG A 230 -19.78 -7.28 0.95
CA ARG A 230 -21.17 -7.57 1.36
C ARG A 230 -21.35 -8.95 1.99
N HIS A 231 -20.30 -9.79 2.04
CA HIS A 231 -20.46 -11.17 2.50
C HIS A 231 -20.76 -11.23 4.00
N PRO A 232 -21.85 -11.88 4.46
CA PRO A 232 -22.26 -11.90 5.87
C PRO A 232 -21.27 -12.63 6.79
N ASP A 233 -20.54 -13.63 6.27
CA ASP A 233 -19.57 -14.43 7.04
C ASP A 233 -18.14 -13.86 6.99
N VAL A 234 -17.97 -12.63 6.52
CA VAL A 234 -16.73 -11.87 6.67
C VAL A 234 -16.84 -10.97 7.88
N ASP A 235 -15.92 -11.08 8.82
CA ASP A 235 -15.95 -10.37 10.10
C ASP A 235 -15.33 -8.98 10.02
N LYS A 236 -14.42 -8.77 9.07
CA LYS A 236 -13.74 -7.49 8.85
C LYS A 236 -13.29 -7.34 7.41
N ILE A 237 -13.29 -6.11 6.91
CA ILE A 237 -12.59 -5.71 5.68
C ILE A 237 -11.35 -4.90 6.05
N ALA A 238 -10.21 -5.29 5.47
CA ALA A 238 -8.97 -4.53 5.45
C ALA A 238 -8.73 -4.05 4.02
N PHE A 239 -8.92 -2.77 3.78
CA PHE A 239 -8.87 -2.16 2.45
C PHE A 239 -7.72 -1.18 2.32
N THR A 240 -6.99 -1.24 1.21
CA THR A 240 -6.11 -0.17 0.73
C THR A 240 -6.43 0.14 -0.73
N GLY A 241 -6.63 1.42 -1.05
CA GLY A 241 -6.94 1.88 -2.40
C GLY A 241 -7.44 3.32 -2.43
N SER A 242 -8.31 3.68 -3.39
CA SER A 242 -8.84 5.04 -3.48
C SER A 242 -9.85 5.37 -2.37
N ALA A 243 -9.92 6.65 -1.97
CA ALA A 243 -10.89 7.11 -0.98
C ALA A 243 -12.35 6.91 -1.46
N GLU A 244 -12.60 6.90 -2.76
CA GLU A 244 -13.91 6.62 -3.34
C GLU A 244 -14.34 5.17 -3.07
N VAL A 245 -13.48 4.20 -3.40
CA VAL A 245 -13.75 2.78 -3.17
C VAL A 245 -13.79 2.46 -1.67
N ALA A 246 -13.00 3.14 -0.85
CA ALA A 246 -13.07 3.02 0.60
C ALA A 246 -14.48 3.33 1.15
N ARG A 247 -15.13 4.40 0.65
CA ARG A 247 -16.51 4.72 1.00
C ARG A 247 -17.50 3.63 0.59
N LEU A 248 -17.28 2.98 -0.57
CA LEU A 248 -18.13 1.86 -1.00
C LEU A 248 -18.02 0.67 -0.02
N PHE A 249 -16.82 0.33 0.47
CA PHE A 249 -16.68 -0.74 1.47
C PHE A 249 -17.37 -0.42 2.79
N GLN A 250 -17.40 0.84 3.22
CA GLN A 250 -18.18 1.26 4.39
C GLN A 250 -19.69 1.09 4.15
N VAL A 251 -20.17 1.42 2.95
CA VAL A 251 -21.57 1.19 2.55
C VAL A 251 -21.87 -0.31 2.54
N TYR A 252 -21.04 -1.13 1.91
CA TYR A 252 -21.22 -2.59 1.85
C TYR A 252 -21.26 -3.24 3.22
N ALA A 253 -20.43 -2.77 4.16
CA ALA A 253 -20.44 -3.25 5.52
C ALA A 253 -21.77 -2.86 6.24
N GLY A 254 -22.22 -1.62 6.10
CA GLY A 254 -23.47 -1.13 6.68
C GLY A 254 -24.72 -1.83 6.13
N GLU A 255 -24.70 -2.19 4.83
CA GLU A 255 -25.79 -2.91 4.15
C GLU A 255 -25.76 -4.43 4.37
N SER A 256 -24.76 -4.96 5.07
CA SER A 256 -24.63 -6.40 5.34
C SER A 256 -24.70 -6.70 6.85
N ASN A 257 -23.60 -7.12 7.45
CA ASN A 257 -23.53 -7.53 8.85
C ASN A 257 -22.95 -6.46 9.80
N GLY A 258 -22.67 -5.26 9.32
CA GLY A 258 -22.08 -4.19 10.12
C GLY A 258 -20.59 -4.42 10.49
N LYS A 259 -19.88 -5.25 9.73
CA LYS A 259 -18.46 -5.56 9.96
C LYS A 259 -17.57 -4.32 10.01
N GLN A 260 -16.49 -4.40 10.74
CA GLN A 260 -15.49 -3.35 10.76
C GLN A 260 -14.79 -3.22 9.39
N VAL A 261 -14.53 -1.97 8.97
CA VAL A 261 -13.75 -1.66 7.78
C VAL A 261 -12.54 -0.82 8.19
N ALA A 262 -11.35 -1.39 8.10
CA ALA A 262 -10.11 -0.64 8.19
C ALA A 262 -9.77 -0.10 6.80
N VAL A 263 -9.58 1.20 6.71
CA VAL A 263 -9.32 1.91 5.45
C VAL A 263 -7.95 2.56 5.51
N GLU A 264 -7.15 2.30 4.48
CA GLU A 264 -5.97 3.05 4.11
C GLU A 264 -6.18 3.55 2.67
N ALA A 265 -6.20 4.87 2.50
CA ALA A 265 -6.40 5.49 1.19
C ALA A 265 -5.29 6.49 0.88
N GLY A 266 -5.36 7.07 -0.31
CA GLY A 266 -4.34 7.98 -0.81
C GLY A 266 -4.13 9.24 0.02
N GLY A 267 -3.21 10.06 -0.46
CA GLY A 267 -2.80 11.28 0.17
C GLY A 267 -2.51 12.41 -0.80
N LYS A 268 -2.31 13.61 -0.26
CA LYS A 268 -1.75 14.77 -0.94
C LYS A 268 -0.63 15.34 -0.07
N SER A 269 0.35 14.50 0.19
CA SER A 269 1.35 14.72 1.23
C SER A 269 2.16 16.00 1.01
N PRO A 270 2.08 16.99 1.93
CA PRO A 270 2.85 18.21 1.81
C PRO A 270 4.30 18.00 2.27
N GLN A 271 5.23 18.60 1.54
CA GLN A 271 6.60 18.79 1.95
C GLN A 271 6.81 20.29 2.24
N LEU A 272 6.83 20.69 3.52
CA LEU A 272 6.98 22.07 3.95
C LEU A 272 8.45 22.44 4.04
N VAL A 273 8.89 23.38 3.19
CA VAL A 273 10.29 23.85 3.13
C VAL A 273 10.37 25.28 3.65
N LEU A 274 10.98 25.46 4.81
CA LEU A 274 11.18 26.78 5.44
C LEU A 274 12.43 27.49 4.86
N ALA A 275 12.54 28.78 5.13
CA ALA A 275 13.58 29.64 4.57
C ALA A 275 15.03 29.21 4.93
N ASP A 276 15.20 28.54 6.07
CA ASP A 276 16.49 28.08 6.58
C ASP A 276 16.86 26.63 6.21
N ALA A 277 16.01 25.96 5.41
CA ALA A 277 16.18 24.57 5.05
C ALA A 277 17.48 24.29 4.27
N ASP A 278 17.97 23.06 4.36
CA ASP A 278 18.99 22.55 3.47
C ASP A 278 18.35 22.21 2.12
N LEU A 279 18.49 23.10 1.14
CA LEU A 279 17.79 23.00 -0.14
C LEU A 279 18.29 21.84 -1.00
N THR A 280 19.56 21.46 -0.90
CA THR A 280 20.14 20.35 -1.67
C THR A 280 19.57 19.01 -1.15
N ALA A 281 19.57 18.83 0.17
CA ALA A 281 18.97 17.65 0.79
C ALA A 281 17.45 17.60 0.55
N ALA A 282 16.75 18.73 0.69
CA ALA A 282 15.32 18.83 0.45
C ALA A 282 14.97 18.50 -1.01
N ALA A 283 15.67 19.06 -2.00
CA ALA A 283 15.43 18.82 -3.41
C ALA A 283 15.59 17.34 -3.79
N SER A 284 16.63 16.67 -3.28
CA SER A 284 16.84 15.25 -3.49
C SER A 284 15.68 14.43 -2.93
N ALA A 285 15.30 14.66 -1.67
CA ALA A 285 14.20 13.94 -1.05
C ALA A 285 12.82 14.25 -1.68
N ILE A 286 12.60 15.49 -2.13
CA ILE A 286 11.38 15.87 -2.87
C ILE A 286 11.30 15.12 -4.18
N ALA A 287 12.37 15.07 -4.97
CA ALA A 287 12.39 14.37 -6.25
C ALA A 287 12.15 12.86 -6.06
N TRP A 288 12.84 12.22 -5.11
CA TRP A 288 12.59 10.82 -4.77
C TRP A 288 11.17 10.59 -4.24
N GLY A 289 10.65 11.47 -3.39
CA GLY A 289 9.32 11.37 -2.79
C GLY A 289 8.17 11.47 -3.79
N ILE A 290 8.41 12.00 -5.00
CA ILE A 290 7.36 12.11 -6.04
C ILE A 290 7.63 11.26 -7.27
N PHE A 291 8.89 11.11 -7.72
CA PHE A 291 9.16 10.41 -8.97
C PHE A 291 9.47 8.92 -8.79
N TYR A 292 9.75 8.48 -7.56
CA TYR A 292 9.80 7.06 -7.23
C TYR A 292 8.50 6.36 -7.62
N ASN A 293 8.61 5.16 -8.19
CA ASN A 293 7.48 4.38 -8.70
C ASN A 293 6.56 5.19 -9.65
N ALA A 294 7.13 6.13 -10.43
CA ALA A 294 6.40 7.06 -11.30
C ALA A 294 5.31 7.85 -10.56
N GLY A 295 5.52 8.20 -9.30
CA GLY A 295 4.55 8.92 -8.46
C GLY A 295 3.32 8.12 -8.06
N GLN A 296 3.30 6.83 -8.33
CA GLN A 296 2.20 5.91 -8.06
C GLN A 296 2.30 5.35 -6.63
N THR A 297 2.41 6.25 -5.66
CA THR A 297 2.63 5.95 -4.25
C THR A 297 1.64 6.75 -3.40
N CYS A 298 0.95 6.09 -2.48
CA CYS A 298 -0.12 6.70 -1.67
C CYS A 298 0.38 7.87 -0.80
N ASN A 299 1.59 7.77 -0.26
CA ASN A 299 2.23 8.81 0.52
C ASN A 299 3.13 9.75 -0.31
N ALA A 300 3.09 9.69 -1.65
CA ALA A 300 3.92 10.53 -2.51
C ALA A 300 3.90 12.01 -2.08
N GLY A 301 5.08 12.60 -1.94
CA GLY A 301 5.26 14.03 -1.60
C GLY A 301 4.91 14.94 -2.76
N SER A 302 3.66 14.82 -3.24
CA SER A 302 3.21 15.43 -4.50
C SER A 302 2.91 16.93 -4.41
N ARG A 303 3.04 17.53 -3.20
CA ARG A 303 2.80 18.94 -2.94
C ARG A 303 3.92 19.54 -2.12
N VAL A 304 4.71 20.45 -2.70
CA VAL A 304 5.73 21.23 -1.99
C VAL A 304 5.13 22.58 -1.61
N ILE A 305 5.27 22.95 -0.33
CA ILE A 305 4.94 24.27 0.22
C ILE A 305 6.24 24.93 0.64
N VAL A 306 6.70 25.90 -0.12
CA VAL A 306 8.04 26.46 0.05
C VAL A 306 7.99 27.96 0.34
N HIS A 307 8.80 28.41 1.30
CA HIS A 307 8.94 29.84 1.58
C HIS A 307 9.51 30.57 0.34
N ASN A 308 8.86 31.66 -0.07
CA ASN A 308 9.18 32.37 -1.33
C ASN A 308 10.64 32.81 -1.43
N SER A 309 11.31 33.13 -0.31
CA SER A 309 12.72 33.55 -0.31
C SER A 309 13.70 32.48 -0.81
N VAL A 310 13.29 31.21 -0.86
CA VAL A 310 14.15 30.07 -1.28
C VAL A 310 13.53 29.27 -2.42
N ARG A 311 12.33 29.62 -2.88
CA ARG A 311 11.53 28.86 -3.86
C ARG A 311 12.27 28.63 -5.19
N ASP A 312 12.80 29.67 -5.79
CA ASP A 312 13.42 29.57 -7.11
C ASP A 312 14.69 28.72 -7.05
N ARG A 313 15.49 28.87 -6.00
CA ARG A 313 16.68 28.04 -5.76
C ARG A 313 16.31 26.56 -5.52
N LEU A 314 15.24 26.30 -4.79
CA LEU A 314 14.73 24.94 -4.59
C LEU A 314 14.27 24.32 -5.89
N LEU A 315 13.55 25.08 -6.73
CA LEU A 315 13.10 24.62 -8.04
C LEU A 315 14.29 24.25 -8.94
N ASP A 316 15.34 25.07 -8.98
CA ASP A 316 16.55 24.78 -9.75
C ASP A 316 17.22 23.48 -9.30
N GLU A 317 17.36 23.27 -7.98
CA GLU A 317 17.92 22.03 -7.44
C GLU A 317 17.00 20.81 -7.73
N ILE A 318 15.67 20.92 -7.62
CA ILE A 318 14.74 19.83 -7.97
C ILE A 318 14.89 19.47 -9.46
N VAL A 319 14.92 20.45 -10.35
CA VAL A 319 15.09 20.22 -11.80
C VAL A 319 16.41 19.51 -12.09
N LYS A 320 17.48 19.96 -11.45
CA LYS A 320 18.81 19.36 -11.59
C LYS A 320 18.79 17.88 -11.17
N VAL A 321 18.34 17.58 -9.95
CA VAL A 321 18.24 16.18 -9.45
C VAL A 321 17.35 15.34 -10.34
N THR A 322 16.21 15.89 -10.77
CA THR A 322 15.26 15.16 -11.65
C THR A 322 15.93 14.74 -12.97
N ARG A 323 16.66 15.65 -13.63
CA ARG A 323 17.33 15.35 -14.90
C ARG A 323 18.49 14.38 -14.76
N GLU A 324 19.23 14.47 -13.66
CA GLU A 324 20.41 13.64 -13.40
C GLU A 324 20.01 12.20 -12.99
N THR A 325 18.91 12.05 -12.23
CA THR A 325 18.57 10.79 -11.56
C THR A 325 17.43 10.05 -12.24
N PHE A 326 16.31 10.72 -12.54
CA PHE A 326 15.07 10.04 -12.94
C PHE A 326 14.98 9.81 -14.46
N LYS A 327 15.79 8.86 -14.91
CA LYS A 327 15.75 8.38 -16.30
C LYS A 327 14.55 7.43 -16.45
N VAL A 328 13.65 7.79 -17.35
CA VAL A 328 12.50 6.95 -17.73
C VAL A 328 12.99 5.89 -18.71
N GLY A 329 12.61 4.64 -18.51
CA GLY A 329 13.06 3.55 -19.37
C GLY A 329 12.33 2.25 -19.14
N ASP A 330 12.79 1.20 -19.85
CA ASP A 330 12.28 -0.16 -19.73
C ASP A 330 12.41 -0.66 -18.28
N PRO A 331 11.32 -1.06 -17.60
CA PRO A 331 11.37 -1.49 -16.21
C PRO A 331 12.16 -2.80 -16.02
N LEU A 332 12.38 -3.59 -17.07
CA LEU A 332 13.24 -4.79 -17.03
C LEU A 332 14.73 -4.46 -17.10
N ASP A 333 15.11 -3.21 -17.44
CA ASP A 333 16.51 -2.80 -17.37
C ASP A 333 16.85 -2.38 -15.92
N PRO A 334 17.80 -3.07 -15.26
CA PRO A 334 18.22 -2.71 -13.89
C PRO A 334 18.78 -1.28 -13.73
N ALA A 335 19.13 -0.60 -14.82
CA ALA A 335 19.57 0.78 -14.82
C ALA A 335 18.40 1.81 -14.83
N THR A 336 17.20 1.35 -15.08
CA THR A 336 16.00 2.20 -15.08
C THR A 336 15.64 2.62 -13.65
N VAL A 337 15.37 3.92 -13.47
CA VAL A 337 14.96 4.48 -12.18
C VAL A 337 13.45 4.74 -12.14
N MET A 338 12.85 5.12 -13.27
CA MET A 338 11.42 5.37 -13.38
C MET A 338 10.83 4.58 -14.53
N GLY A 339 9.87 3.71 -14.24
CA GLY A 339 9.13 2.91 -15.21
C GLY A 339 7.91 3.64 -15.77
N PRO A 340 7.01 2.93 -16.48
CA PRO A 340 5.78 3.46 -17.04
C PRO A 340 4.70 3.71 -15.95
N ILE A 341 3.63 4.39 -16.34
CA ILE A 341 2.34 4.42 -15.63
C ILE A 341 1.64 3.08 -15.85
N VAL A 342 0.93 2.58 -14.84
CA VAL A 342 0.37 1.22 -14.80
C VAL A 342 -0.54 0.86 -15.98
N ASP A 343 -1.31 1.82 -16.49
CA ASP A 343 -2.18 1.62 -17.64
C ASP A 343 -2.51 2.95 -18.35
N SER A 344 -3.11 2.86 -19.52
CA SER A 344 -3.48 4.03 -20.33
C SER A 344 -4.57 4.89 -19.69
N ALA A 345 -5.46 4.31 -18.88
CA ALA A 345 -6.51 5.04 -18.19
C ALA A 345 -5.91 5.94 -17.10
N GLN A 346 -4.97 5.40 -16.30
CA GLN A 346 -4.25 6.18 -15.30
C GLN A 346 -3.37 7.26 -15.97
N LEU A 347 -2.69 6.95 -17.08
CA LEU A 347 -1.92 7.95 -17.84
C LEU A 347 -2.82 9.09 -18.32
N ALA A 348 -3.97 8.77 -18.90
CA ALA A 348 -4.94 9.78 -19.36
C ALA A 348 -5.44 10.68 -18.21
N LYS A 349 -5.68 10.10 -17.04
CA LYS A 349 -6.05 10.81 -15.80
C LYS A 349 -4.94 11.77 -15.38
N VAL A 350 -3.68 11.31 -15.30
CA VAL A 350 -2.52 12.13 -14.91
C VAL A 350 -2.34 13.32 -15.88
N LEU A 351 -2.40 13.07 -17.17
CA LEU A 351 -2.33 14.14 -18.20
C LEU A 351 -3.50 15.12 -18.10
N GLY A 352 -4.68 14.63 -17.72
CA GLY A 352 -5.84 15.48 -17.43
C GLY A 352 -5.55 16.48 -16.32
N TYR A 353 -4.93 16.03 -15.24
CA TYR A 353 -4.51 16.91 -14.14
C TYR A 353 -3.47 17.95 -14.58
N VAL A 354 -2.47 17.55 -15.36
CA VAL A 354 -1.46 18.50 -15.88
C VAL A 354 -2.13 19.60 -16.70
N ARG A 355 -3.02 19.22 -17.64
CA ARG A 355 -3.78 20.19 -18.45
C ARG A 355 -4.64 21.11 -17.59
N THR A 356 -5.32 20.57 -16.58
CA THR A 356 -6.14 21.35 -15.65
C THR A 356 -5.28 22.33 -14.86
N GLY A 357 -4.14 21.90 -14.31
CA GLY A 357 -3.22 22.79 -13.60
C GLY A 357 -2.71 23.94 -14.45
N VAL A 358 -2.31 23.66 -15.70
CA VAL A 358 -1.89 24.70 -16.66
C VAL A 358 -3.04 25.67 -16.97
N ALA A 359 -4.25 25.17 -17.16
CA ALA A 359 -5.43 26.00 -17.39
C ALA A 359 -5.79 26.89 -16.17
N GLN A 360 -5.44 26.44 -14.96
CA GLN A 360 -5.60 27.21 -13.71
C GLN A 360 -4.45 28.19 -13.44
N GLY A 361 -3.42 28.22 -14.30
CA GLY A 361 -2.32 29.18 -14.24
C GLY A 361 -0.97 28.61 -13.81
N ALA A 362 -0.90 27.33 -13.52
CA ALA A 362 0.37 26.69 -13.17
C ALA A 362 1.36 26.71 -14.35
N ARG A 363 2.62 26.99 -14.04
CA ARG A 363 3.72 27.00 -15.01
C ARG A 363 4.44 25.64 -15.00
N VAL A 364 4.51 24.99 -16.16
CA VAL A 364 5.34 23.79 -16.33
C VAL A 364 6.82 24.18 -16.29
N VAL A 365 7.56 23.65 -15.30
CA VAL A 365 9.00 23.90 -15.15
C VAL A 365 9.80 22.82 -15.90
N ILE A 366 9.34 21.57 -15.84
CA ILE A 366 9.92 20.43 -16.55
C ILE A 366 8.80 19.39 -16.81
N GLY A 367 8.91 18.64 -17.89
CA GLY A 367 7.99 17.53 -18.22
C GLY A 367 6.66 18.01 -18.79
N GLY A 368 5.60 17.29 -18.45
CA GLY A 368 4.23 17.50 -18.98
C GLY A 368 3.88 16.65 -20.17
N ASP A 369 4.86 15.93 -20.74
CA ASP A 369 4.72 15.19 -21.99
C ASP A 369 4.66 13.67 -21.78
N VAL A 370 3.91 13.00 -22.65
CA VAL A 370 4.03 11.54 -22.88
C VAL A 370 5.28 11.30 -23.73
N LEU A 371 6.07 10.32 -23.37
CA LEU A 371 7.28 9.95 -24.13
C LEU A 371 6.95 8.90 -25.19
N ASP A 372 6.35 7.77 -24.78
CA ASP A 372 5.87 6.69 -25.63
C ASP A 372 4.97 5.76 -24.81
N GLY A 373 3.93 5.15 -25.40
CA GLY A 373 3.04 4.23 -24.70
C GLY A 373 2.55 4.78 -23.37
N ASN A 374 2.81 4.06 -22.27
CA ASN A 374 2.46 4.49 -20.92
C ASN A 374 3.58 5.27 -20.20
N TYR A 375 4.65 5.68 -20.89
CA TYR A 375 5.75 6.42 -20.29
C TYR A 375 5.51 7.92 -20.32
N MET A 376 5.67 8.56 -19.16
CA MET A 376 5.51 10.01 -18.98
C MET A 376 6.77 10.62 -18.38
N ALA A 377 7.12 11.82 -18.83
CA ALA A 377 8.22 12.57 -18.24
C ALA A 377 7.92 13.01 -16.80
N PRO A 378 8.89 12.98 -15.87
CA PRO A 378 8.77 13.63 -14.57
C PRO A 378 8.34 15.08 -14.74
N THR A 379 7.29 15.50 -14.03
CA THR A 379 6.64 16.79 -14.25
C THR A 379 6.65 17.65 -13.00
N VAL A 380 7.07 18.90 -13.12
CA VAL A 380 7.04 19.90 -12.04
C VAL A 380 6.18 21.09 -12.48
N LEU A 381 5.14 21.37 -11.71
CA LEU A 381 4.26 22.52 -11.86
C LEU A 381 4.58 23.54 -10.79
N ALA A 382 4.98 24.74 -11.16
CA ALA A 382 5.21 25.87 -10.26
C ALA A 382 4.09 26.89 -10.38
N ASP A 383 4.11 27.86 -9.47
CA ASP A 383 3.12 28.95 -9.38
C ASP A 383 1.69 28.42 -9.15
N VAL A 384 1.59 27.28 -8.45
CA VAL A 384 0.33 26.60 -8.10
C VAL A 384 -0.30 27.29 -6.89
N SER A 385 -1.60 27.56 -6.95
CA SER A 385 -2.40 27.95 -5.78
C SER A 385 -2.79 26.71 -4.97
N ASN A 386 -2.91 26.86 -3.64
CA ASN A 386 -3.40 25.77 -2.79
C ASN A 386 -4.86 25.38 -3.10
N GLU A 387 -5.61 26.22 -3.82
CA GLU A 387 -6.98 25.96 -4.26
C GLU A 387 -7.05 25.23 -5.61
N ASP A 388 -5.94 25.13 -6.34
CA ASP A 388 -5.92 24.48 -7.64
C ASP A 388 -6.17 22.98 -7.52
N THR A 389 -6.81 22.39 -8.52
CA THR A 389 -7.12 20.97 -8.57
C THR A 389 -5.88 20.09 -8.36
N VAL A 390 -4.74 20.49 -8.95
CA VAL A 390 -3.46 19.76 -8.81
C VAL A 390 -2.86 19.84 -7.42
N ALA A 391 -3.29 20.79 -6.57
CA ALA A 391 -2.91 20.90 -5.17
C ALA A 391 -3.89 20.18 -4.24
N ARG A 392 -5.14 20.02 -4.63
CA ARG A 392 -6.22 19.43 -3.81
C ARG A 392 -6.40 17.94 -4.01
N GLU A 393 -6.31 17.45 -5.24
CA GLU A 393 -6.65 16.08 -5.59
C GLU A 393 -5.43 15.19 -5.74
N GLU A 394 -5.60 13.90 -5.46
CA GLU A 394 -4.58 12.88 -5.66
C GLU A 394 -4.41 12.56 -7.15
N ILE A 395 -3.25 12.91 -7.72
CA ILE A 395 -2.93 12.69 -9.13
C ILE A 395 -2.52 11.23 -9.39
N PHE A 396 -1.73 10.65 -8.48
CA PHE A 396 -1.19 9.30 -8.54
C PHE A 396 -0.35 9.06 -9.79
N GLY A 397 0.59 9.97 -10.04
CA GLY A 397 1.50 10.00 -11.18
C GLY A 397 2.68 10.95 -10.91
N PRO A 398 3.68 11.04 -11.81
CA PRO A 398 4.94 11.74 -11.58
C PRO A 398 4.79 13.27 -11.75
N VAL A 399 3.88 13.87 -10.96
CA VAL A 399 3.54 15.30 -11.05
C VAL A 399 3.69 15.95 -9.67
N LEU A 400 4.62 16.89 -9.57
CA LEU A 400 4.88 17.72 -8.39
C LEU A 400 4.18 19.07 -8.54
N ALA A 401 3.37 19.46 -7.55
CA ALA A 401 2.81 20.81 -7.43
C ALA A 401 3.63 21.62 -6.42
N VAL A 402 4.11 22.80 -6.82
CA VAL A 402 4.93 23.69 -5.99
C VAL A 402 4.17 24.99 -5.71
N ILE A 403 3.94 25.24 -4.43
CA ILE A 403 3.19 26.34 -3.86
C ILE A 403 4.16 27.24 -3.06
N GLY A 404 4.27 28.50 -3.44
CA GLY A 404 5.03 29.49 -2.67
C GLY A 404 4.20 30.09 -1.54
N PHE A 405 4.85 30.43 -0.43
CA PHE A 405 4.20 31.20 0.65
C PHE A 405 5.14 32.24 1.23
N ASP A 406 4.55 33.26 1.82
CA ASP A 406 5.23 34.28 2.61
C ASP A 406 4.80 34.17 4.09
N GLY A 407 5.61 34.71 4.99
CA GLY A 407 5.31 34.66 6.41
C GLY A 407 6.17 33.68 7.19
N ASP A 408 5.67 33.22 8.31
CA ASP A 408 6.37 32.32 9.22
C ASP A 408 5.97 30.84 9.04
N ALA A 409 6.49 29.99 9.90
CA ALA A 409 6.17 28.56 9.88
C ALA A 409 4.69 28.26 10.16
N ASP A 410 3.95 29.15 10.81
CA ASP A 410 2.53 29.00 11.13
C ASP A 410 1.68 29.05 9.86
N GLU A 411 2.00 29.95 8.94
CA GLU A 411 1.35 30.03 7.63
C GLU A 411 1.67 28.80 6.78
N GLY A 412 2.93 28.34 6.77
CA GLY A 412 3.29 27.08 6.11
C GLY A 412 2.51 25.88 6.63
N VAL A 413 2.34 25.75 7.94
CA VAL A 413 1.53 24.70 8.58
C VAL A 413 0.05 24.81 8.20
N ARG A 414 -0.50 26.03 8.14
CA ARG A 414 -1.89 26.27 7.74
C ARG A 414 -2.12 25.74 6.31
N LEU A 415 -1.29 26.12 5.37
CA LEU A 415 -1.36 25.64 3.98
C LEU A 415 -1.15 24.12 3.87
N ALA A 416 -0.19 23.57 4.61
CA ALA A 416 0.07 22.14 4.62
C ALA A 416 -1.14 21.33 5.09
N ASN A 417 -1.84 21.79 6.11
CA ASN A 417 -3.01 21.13 6.66
C ASN A 417 -4.30 21.35 5.86
N ASP A 418 -4.31 22.32 4.97
CA ASP A 418 -5.46 22.64 4.13
C ASP A 418 -5.55 21.67 2.93
N THR A 419 -5.97 20.48 3.21
CA THR A 419 -6.22 19.35 2.31
C THR A 419 -7.19 18.38 2.96
N ASP A 420 -7.94 17.63 2.17
CA ASP A 420 -8.85 16.58 2.66
C ASP A 420 -8.12 15.32 3.13
N PHE A 421 -6.84 15.20 2.82
CA PHE A 421 -6.00 14.05 3.15
C PHE A 421 -5.12 14.28 4.38
N GLY A 422 -4.57 13.20 4.91
CA GLY A 422 -3.69 13.27 6.06
C GLY A 422 -2.81 12.02 6.23
N LEU A 423 -2.26 11.46 5.12
CA LEU A 423 -1.42 10.27 5.19
C LEU A 423 -0.02 10.59 5.70
N ALA A 424 0.69 11.47 5.00
CA ALA A 424 2.05 11.82 5.36
C ALA A 424 2.33 13.32 5.15
N ALA A 425 3.41 13.81 5.76
CA ALA A 425 3.95 15.15 5.58
C ALA A 425 5.44 15.18 5.92
N SER A 426 6.16 16.20 5.44
CA SER A 426 7.51 16.49 5.94
C SER A 426 7.71 17.97 6.23
N VAL A 427 8.70 18.28 7.06
CA VAL A 427 9.19 19.64 7.32
C VAL A 427 10.69 19.70 7.18
N TRP A 428 11.17 20.75 6.52
CA TRP A 428 12.57 21.02 6.23
C TRP A 428 12.98 22.34 6.89
N THR A 429 13.86 22.28 7.88
CA THR A 429 14.40 23.42 8.63
C THR A 429 15.67 23.03 9.39
N ARG A 430 16.57 23.96 9.65
CA ARG A 430 17.74 23.74 10.50
C ARG A 430 17.47 24.01 11.97
N ASP A 431 16.35 24.66 12.31
CA ASP A 431 15.94 24.93 13.68
C ASP A 431 15.19 23.76 14.28
N ILE A 432 15.81 23.03 15.19
CA ILE A 432 15.23 21.85 15.85
C ILE A 432 13.95 22.18 16.62
N SER A 433 13.88 23.39 17.23
CA SER A 433 12.71 23.83 17.99
C SER A 433 11.51 24.08 17.06
N VAL A 434 11.76 24.70 15.91
CA VAL A 434 10.74 24.89 14.86
C VAL A 434 10.30 23.55 14.31
N ALA A 435 11.23 22.64 14.00
CA ALA A 435 10.94 21.29 13.51
C ALA A 435 9.95 20.54 14.42
N HIS A 436 10.24 20.50 15.73
CA HIS A 436 9.36 19.85 16.70
C HIS A 436 7.98 20.50 16.81
N LYS A 437 7.91 21.84 16.81
CA LYS A 437 6.63 22.57 16.88
C LYS A 437 5.79 22.34 15.63
N VAL A 438 6.39 22.38 14.45
CA VAL A 438 5.73 22.16 13.16
C VAL A 438 5.25 20.71 13.06
N ALA A 439 6.12 19.74 13.36
CA ALA A 439 5.74 18.31 13.26
C ALA A 439 4.52 17.95 14.10
N ARG A 440 4.38 18.52 15.31
CA ARG A 440 3.18 18.33 16.16
C ARG A 440 1.89 18.91 15.60
N ARG A 441 1.99 19.88 14.70
CA ARG A 441 0.84 20.63 14.15
C ARG A 441 0.43 20.14 12.78
N LEU A 442 1.31 19.43 12.07
CA LEU A 442 0.97 18.79 10.81
C LEU A 442 -0.01 17.63 11.05
N ARG A 443 -1.15 17.66 10.37
CA ARG A 443 -2.25 16.68 10.50
C ARG A 443 -2.06 15.52 9.54
N ALA A 444 -1.00 14.74 9.77
CA ALA A 444 -0.61 13.58 8.98
C ALA A 444 -0.26 12.39 9.90
N GLY A 445 -0.51 11.17 9.44
CA GLY A 445 -0.21 9.96 10.20
C GLY A 445 1.29 9.72 10.37
N THR A 446 2.07 10.09 9.36
CA THR A 446 3.54 10.11 9.43
C THR A 446 4.06 11.51 9.13
N VAL A 447 4.96 12.03 9.98
CA VAL A 447 5.63 13.32 9.74
C VAL A 447 7.12 13.11 9.82
N TRP A 448 7.80 13.45 8.74
CA TRP A 448 9.27 13.41 8.66
C TRP A 448 9.90 14.79 8.90
N VAL A 449 11.07 14.81 9.48
CA VAL A 449 11.86 16.02 9.68
C VAL A 449 13.20 15.86 8.96
N ASN A 450 13.47 16.75 8.01
CA ASN A 450 14.68 16.75 7.17
C ASN A 450 14.96 15.41 6.46
N THR A 451 13.91 14.67 6.14
CA THR A 451 13.90 13.44 5.34
C THR A 451 12.50 13.23 4.76
N PHE A 452 12.35 12.27 3.84
CA PHE A 452 11.06 11.83 3.33
C PHE A 452 11.08 10.33 3.07
N ASP A 453 9.94 9.66 3.31
CA ASP A 453 9.68 8.24 3.07
C ASP A 453 10.58 7.25 3.83
N ALA A 454 11.29 7.69 4.86
CA ALA A 454 11.98 6.77 5.78
C ALA A 454 10.93 5.95 6.55
N SER A 455 10.96 4.63 6.40
CA SER A 455 9.90 3.75 6.91
C SER A 455 10.46 2.39 7.32
N ASP A 456 9.90 1.85 8.40
CA ASP A 456 10.20 0.50 8.89
C ASP A 456 8.89 -0.17 9.35
N VAL A 457 8.87 -1.52 9.43
CA VAL A 457 7.71 -2.30 9.91
C VAL A 457 7.38 -1.99 11.38
N ILE A 458 8.34 -1.51 12.15
CA ILE A 458 8.16 -1.19 13.58
C ILE A 458 7.30 0.07 13.83
N THR A 459 7.10 0.92 12.82
CA THR A 459 6.30 2.15 12.93
C THR A 459 4.94 1.97 12.26
N PRO A 460 3.84 2.50 12.85
CA PRO A 460 2.53 2.41 12.23
C PRO A 460 2.48 3.24 10.94
N PHE A 461 1.71 2.76 9.97
CA PHE A 461 1.41 3.47 8.73
C PHE A 461 -0.10 3.65 8.61
N GLY A 462 -0.54 4.85 8.23
CA GLY A 462 -1.94 5.20 8.05
C GLY A 462 -2.17 6.68 8.30
N GLY A 463 -3.38 7.16 8.02
CA GLY A 463 -3.64 8.58 7.95
C GLY A 463 -4.77 9.09 8.85
N PHE A 464 -5.11 10.34 8.59
CA PHE A 464 -6.28 11.05 9.14
C PHE A 464 -7.20 11.48 8.00
N LYS A 465 -8.36 12.03 8.32
CA LYS A 465 -9.31 12.61 7.36
C LYS A 465 -9.76 11.57 6.32
N ALA A 466 -9.81 11.96 5.03
CA ALA A 466 -10.22 11.08 3.93
C ALA A 466 -9.24 9.92 3.63
N THR A 467 -8.01 9.97 4.15
CA THR A 467 -7.05 8.86 4.04
C THR A 467 -7.52 7.62 4.78
N GLY A 468 -8.35 7.77 5.81
CA GLY A 468 -8.94 6.64 6.52
C GLY A 468 -8.56 6.57 7.99
N ALA A 469 -9.04 5.52 8.66
CA ALA A 469 -8.88 5.31 10.10
C ALA A 469 -8.11 4.03 10.45
N GLY A 470 -7.61 3.30 9.47
CA GLY A 470 -6.78 2.12 9.68
C GLY A 470 -5.36 2.47 10.14
N ARG A 471 -4.65 1.45 10.61
CA ARG A 471 -3.19 1.50 10.80
C ARG A 471 -2.62 0.16 10.40
N ASP A 472 -1.74 0.19 9.40
CA ASP A 472 -0.91 -0.93 9.02
C ASP A 472 0.42 -0.86 9.75
N LYS A 473 1.16 -1.94 9.74
CA LYS A 473 2.48 -2.11 10.34
C LYS A 473 2.48 -1.91 11.88
N SER A 474 3.63 -2.12 12.49
CA SER A 474 3.88 -2.09 13.93
C SER A 474 2.96 -3.02 14.75
N LEU A 475 3.19 -3.07 16.05
CA LEU A 475 2.34 -3.83 16.97
C LEU A 475 0.89 -3.31 17.00
N HIS A 476 0.66 -2.05 16.66
CA HIS A 476 -0.68 -1.46 16.63
C HIS A 476 -1.62 -2.10 15.60
N ALA A 477 -1.07 -2.70 14.52
CA ALA A 477 -1.90 -3.40 13.55
C ALA A 477 -2.52 -4.68 14.13
N LEU A 478 -1.93 -5.32 15.14
CA LEU A 478 -2.48 -6.51 15.79
C LEU A 478 -3.85 -6.23 16.43
N ASP A 479 -4.02 -5.05 17.02
CA ASP A 479 -5.30 -4.63 17.63
C ASP A 479 -6.43 -4.53 16.59
N ALA A 480 -6.08 -4.28 15.33
CA ALA A 480 -7.06 -4.22 14.25
C ALA A 480 -7.61 -5.60 13.84
N TYR A 481 -6.93 -6.69 14.19
CA TYR A 481 -7.30 -8.07 13.82
C TYR A 481 -7.71 -8.92 15.01
N THR A 482 -7.88 -8.31 16.19
CA THR A 482 -8.32 -8.98 17.41
C THR A 482 -9.47 -8.24 18.07
N ALA A 483 -10.25 -8.97 18.87
CA ALA A 483 -11.24 -8.41 19.79
C ALA A 483 -10.85 -8.72 21.22
N VAL A 484 -11.06 -7.76 22.11
CA VAL A 484 -10.82 -7.94 23.54
C VAL A 484 -12.01 -8.64 24.17
N LYS A 485 -11.77 -9.77 24.87
CA LYS A 485 -12.79 -10.53 25.61
C LYS A 485 -12.47 -10.54 27.09
N THR A 486 -13.48 -10.27 27.92
CA THR A 486 -13.35 -10.39 29.38
C THR A 486 -13.92 -11.72 29.84
N THR A 487 -13.15 -12.47 30.63
CA THR A 487 -13.62 -13.64 31.37
C THR A 487 -13.55 -13.32 32.86
N TRP A 488 -14.72 -13.24 33.49
CA TRP A 488 -14.84 -13.03 34.95
C TRP A 488 -15.12 -14.36 35.64
N ILE A 489 -14.26 -14.75 36.54
CA ILE A 489 -14.37 -16.01 37.31
C ILE A 489 -14.68 -15.64 38.75
N ASP A 490 -15.80 -16.13 39.26
CA ASP A 490 -16.14 -16.09 40.69
C ASP A 490 -15.39 -17.22 41.40
N LEU A 491 -14.68 -16.91 42.48
CA LEU A 491 -13.87 -17.83 43.25
C LEU A 491 -14.51 -18.16 44.62
N THR A 492 -15.74 -17.67 44.89
CA THR A 492 -16.49 -17.99 46.14
C THR A 492 -17.13 -19.36 46.10
#